data_c3ca7e01927ee0b889800920414b3e6f
#
_entry.id   c3ca7e01927ee0b889800920414b3e6f
#
_cell.length_a   1.000
_cell.length_b   1.000
_cell.length_c   1.000
_cell.angle_alpha   90.00
_cell.angle_beta   90.00
_cell.angle_gamma   90.00
#
_symmetry.space_group_name_H-M   'P 1'
#
loop_
_entity.id
_entity.type
_entity.pdbx_description
1 polymer ?
#
loop_
_entity_poly.entity_id
_entity_poly.type
_entity_poly.pdbx_seq_one_letter_code
_entity_poly.pdbx_strand_id
1 'polypeptide(L)'
;AFAGTPLFEDVSMTMNYGERVALVGPNGSGKTTLFSLILGNETADTGEINRDEWTTVGYLPQESEALGDETVMEVATGRVGTIPALEASLRQLEEAGKCDCIEYYEAQAKFDSLNDPQFEAKAKKMLHGLGFSEEHFDRPASDLSGGWVMRAHLARLLAMQPDLLMLDEPTNHLDLSALLWFQEYLKTQSCAVLLISHDRQFMDSIVQKVFEFSNKRLLSWKGNFSEYEIQKKEAFIRDSAAYKNQQ
;
A
#
# COMPACT_ATOMS: atom_id res chain seq x y z
N ALA A 1 22.16 5.06 -2.04
CA ALA A 1 22.95 5.50 -0.86
C ALA A 1 22.54 6.91 -0.47
N PHE A 2 22.32 7.17 0.80
CA PHE A 2 22.15 8.54 1.31
C PHE A 2 23.51 9.09 1.74
N ALA A 3 23.95 10.19 1.14
CA ALA A 3 25.22 10.87 1.46
C ALA A 3 26.46 9.92 1.45
N GLY A 4 26.51 8.97 0.52
CA GLY A 4 27.64 8.05 0.36
C GLY A 4 27.66 6.85 1.32
N THR A 5 26.67 6.73 2.20
CA THR A 5 26.52 5.55 3.07
C THR A 5 25.40 4.66 2.52
N PRO A 6 25.67 3.36 2.25
CA PRO A 6 24.60 2.46 1.81
C PRO A 6 23.56 2.28 2.90
N LEU A 7 22.28 2.40 2.53
CA LEU A 7 21.15 2.25 3.43
C LEU A 7 20.92 0.77 3.76
N PHE A 8 21.05 -0.08 2.74
CA PHE A 8 21.04 -1.53 2.87
C PHE A 8 21.95 -2.18 1.83
N GLU A 9 22.46 -3.36 2.13
CA GLU A 9 23.43 -4.11 1.34
C GLU A 9 22.95 -5.55 1.21
N ASP A 10 23.11 -6.12 0.01
CA ASP A 10 22.76 -7.53 -0.28
C ASP A 10 21.34 -7.93 0.17
N VAL A 11 20.37 -7.04 -0.06
CA VAL A 11 18.97 -7.30 0.24
C VAL A 11 18.36 -8.16 -0.85
N SER A 12 17.80 -9.31 -0.46
CA SER A 12 17.01 -10.16 -1.35
C SER A 12 15.66 -10.44 -0.72
N MET A 13 14.60 -10.19 -1.48
CA MET A 13 13.22 -10.38 -1.04
C MET A 13 12.41 -10.98 -2.18
N THR A 14 11.62 -11.98 -1.85
CA THR A 14 10.63 -12.55 -2.79
C THR A 14 9.28 -12.57 -2.11
N MET A 15 8.27 -12.08 -2.80
CA MET A 15 6.88 -12.16 -2.40
C MET A 15 6.09 -12.93 -3.44
N ASN A 16 5.28 -13.85 -2.99
CA ASN A 16 4.37 -14.61 -3.84
C ASN A 16 2.95 -14.05 -3.75
N TYR A 17 2.16 -14.37 -4.73
CA TYR A 17 0.74 -14.02 -4.74
C TYR A 17 0.04 -14.58 -3.49
N GLY A 18 -0.79 -13.74 -2.85
CA GLY A 18 -1.50 -14.10 -1.62
C GLY A 18 -0.66 -14.11 -0.35
N GLU A 19 0.65 -13.87 -0.40
CA GLU A 19 1.47 -13.74 0.81
C GLU A 19 1.16 -12.45 1.56
N ARG A 20 1.11 -12.54 2.90
CA ARG A 20 0.94 -11.39 3.80
C ARG A 20 2.19 -11.23 4.63
N VAL A 21 2.91 -10.17 4.34
CA VAL A 21 4.27 -9.95 4.83
C VAL A 21 4.35 -8.64 5.59
N ALA A 22 4.93 -8.67 6.79
CA ALA A 22 5.32 -7.45 7.49
C ALA A 22 6.77 -7.09 7.19
N LEU A 23 7.03 -5.80 7.03
CA LEU A 23 8.36 -5.21 6.94
C LEU A 23 8.64 -4.45 8.23
N VAL A 24 9.59 -4.93 9.02
CA VAL A 24 9.93 -4.35 10.33
C VAL A 24 11.38 -3.89 10.37
N GLY A 25 11.68 -2.98 11.28
CA GLY A 25 13.02 -2.47 11.49
C GLY A 25 13.00 -1.10 12.17
N PRO A 26 14.15 -0.61 12.66
CA PRO A 26 14.28 0.70 13.28
C PRO A 26 13.81 1.84 12.37
N ASN A 27 13.50 2.99 12.96
CA ASN A 27 13.27 4.19 12.17
C ASN A 27 14.55 4.55 11.40
N GLY A 28 14.38 4.95 10.13
CA GLY A 28 15.52 5.24 9.25
C GLY A 28 16.22 4.02 8.68
N SER A 29 15.72 2.79 8.89
CA SER A 29 16.34 1.57 8.32
C SER A 29 16.12 1.39 6.83
N GLY A 30 15.30 2.23 6.18
CA GLY A 30 15.04 2.17 4.75
C GLY A 30 13.73 1.48 4.35
N LYS A 31 12.80 1.28 5.29
CA LYS A 31 11.49 0.65 4.98
C LYS A 31 10.73 1.40 3.87
N THR A 32 10.55 2.71 4.05
CA THR A 32 9.89 3.58 3.06
C THR A 32 10.69 3.69 1.77
N THR A 33 12.03 3.69 1.84
CA THR A 33 12.89 3.66 0.64
C THR A 33 12.71 2.36 -0.14
N LEU A 34 12.59 1.22 0.54
CA LEU A 34 12.28 -0.05 -0.13
C LEU A 34 10.92 0.01 -0.82
N PHE A 35 9.91 0.64 -0.19
CA PHE A 35 8.62 0.88 -0.82
C PHE A 35 8.76 1.74 -2.08
N SER A 36 9.50 2.87 -2.01
CA SER A 36 9.76 3.74 -3.16
C SER A 36 10.47 3.02 -4.31
N LEU A 37 11.41 2.13 -3.99
CA LEU A 37 12.08 1.28 -4.98
C LEU A 37 11.12 0.28 -5.65
N ILE A 38 10.27 -0.39 -4.88
CA ILE A 38 9.26 -1.33 -5.42
C ILE A 38 8.25 -0.61 -6.31
N LEU A 39 7.88 0.62 -5.94
CA LEU A 39 6.98 1.47 -6.73
C LEU A 39 7.63 2.03 -8.00
N GLY A 40 8.97 2.00 -8.09
CA GLY A 40 9.71 2.59 -9.20
C GLY A 40 9.90 4.10 -9.08
N ASN A 41 9.59 4.70 -7.91
CA ASN A 41 9.80 6.12 -7.64
C ASN A 41 11.28 6.46 -7.42
N GLU A 42 12.07 5.46 -7.05
CA GLU A 42 13.52 5.55 -6.88
C GLU A 42 14.20 4.41 -7.64
N THR A 43 15.47 4.58 -7.95
CA THR A 43 16.30 3.55 -8.58
C THR A 43 17.35 3.03 -7.61
N ALA A 44 17.56 1.70 -7.59
CA ALA A 44 18.63 1.10 -6.82
C ALA A 44 19.99 1.42 -7.43
N ASP A 45 21.00 1.68 -6.60
CA ASP A 45 22.38 1.88 -7.06
C ASP A 45 22.94 0.61 -7.72
N THR A 46 22.55 -0.56 -7.21
CA THR A 46 22.90 -1.89 -7.73
C THR A 46 21.76 -2.86 -7.47
N GLY A 47 21.69 -3.95 -8.24
CA GLY A 47 20.64 -4.96 -8.12
C GLY A 47 19.47 -4.70 -9.05
N GLU A 48 18.48 -5.58 -8.97
CA GLU A 48 17.31 -5.58 -9.83
C GLU A 48 16.03 -5.78 -9.01
N ILE A 49 14.96 -5.12 -9.44
CA ILE A 49 13.61 -5.32 -8.93
C ILE A 49 12.78 -5.88 -10.08
N ASN A 50 12.48 -7.16 -9.99
CA ASN A 50 11.68 -7.85 -10.99
C ASN A 50 10.23 -7.95 -10.51
N ARG A 51 9.32 -7.51 -11.36
CA ARG A 51 7.87 -7.59 -11.16
C ARG A 51 7.24 -8.01 -12.48
N ASP A 52 6.24 -8.88 -12.43
CA ASP A 52 5.47 -9.21 -13.63
C ASP A 52 4.81 -7.94 -14.19
N GLU A 53 4.85 -7.77 -15.50
CA GLU A 53 4.34 -6.58 -16.19
C GLU A 53 2.86 -6.29 -15.88
N TRP A 54 2.09 -7.34 -15.62
CA TRP A 54 0.65 -7.26 -15.34
C TRP A 54 0.32 -7.04 -13.86
N THR A 55 1.29 -7.03 -12.96
CA THR A 55 1.06 -6.85 -11.53
C THR A 55 0.64 -5.43 -11.22
N THR A 56 -0.59 -5.26 -10.79
CA THR A 56 -1.10 -3.98 -10.30
C THR A 56 -0.69 -3.76 -8.85
N VAL A 57 -0.14 -2.57 -8.54
CA VAL A 57 0.31 -2.22 -7.20
C VAL A 57 -0.54 -1.09 -6.65
N GLY A 58 -1.13 -1.32 -5.48
CA GLY A 58 -1.79 -0.28 -4.69
C GLY A 58 -0.93 0.12 -3.51
N TYR A 59 -0.72 1.42 -3.31
CA TYR A 59 0.09 1.94 -2.22
C TYR A 59 -0.68 2.95 -1.38
N LEU A 60 -0.69 2.74 -0.06
CA LEU A 60 -1.16 3.71 0.94
C LEU A 60 0.05 4.29 1.66
N PRO A 61 0.37 5.58 1.47
CA PRO A 61 1.43 6.26 2.22
C PRO A 61 0.98 6.55 3.66
N GLN A 62 1.93 6.86 4.52
CA GLN A 62 1.66 7.24 5.91
C GLN A 62 0.84 8.53 6.03
N GLU A 63 1.04 9.47 5.12
CA GLU A 63 0.32 10.75 5.05
C GLU A 63 -0.26 10.93 3.65
N SER A 64 -1.46 11.49 3.55
CA SER A 64 -2.08 11.87 2.29
C SER A 64 -1.81 13.34 1.97
N GLU A 65 -1.78 13.65 0.69
CA GLU A 65 -1.77 15.04 0.23
C GLU A 65 -3.06 15.77 0.66
N ALA A 66 -2.94 17.09 0.86
CA ALA A 66 -4.10 17.93 1.12
C ALA A 66 -5.04 17.88 -0.08
N LEU A 67 -6.31 17.62 0.19
CA LEU A 67 -7.37 17.61 -0.81
C LEU A 67 -8.02 19.01 -0.91
N GLY A 68 -8.56 19.28 -2.10
CA GLY A 68 -9.37 20.47 -2.35
C GLY A 68 -10.84 20.27 -2.00
N ASP A 69 -11.73 20.72 -2.88
CA ASP A 69 -13.19 20.67 -2.69
C ASP A 69 -13.82 19.33 -3.15
N GLU A 70 -12.98 18.32 -3.42
CA GLU A 70 -13.44 17.01 -3.87
C GLU A 70 -14.25 16.33 -2.78
N THR A 71 -15.32 15.67 -3.18
CA THR A 71 -16.14 14.89 -2.26
C THR A 71 -15.45 13.58 -1.84
N VAL A 72 -15.84 13.04 -0.69
CA VAL A 72 -15.38 11.71 -0.22
C VAL A 72 -15.55 10.65 -1.30
N MET A 73 -16.67 10.70 -2.02
CA MET A 73 -16.95 9.73 -3.07
C MET A 73 -16.03 9.90 -4.28
N GLU A 74 -15.68 11.12 -4.65
CA GLU A 74 -14.71 11.40 -5.71
C GLU A 74 -13.31 10.90 -5.32
N VAL A 75 -12.90 11.12 -4.07
CA VAL A 75 -11.64 10.57 -3.54
C VAL A 75 -11.64 9.04 -3.61
N ALA A 76 -12.70 8.40 -3.11
CA ALA A 76 -12.79 6.94 -3.07
C ALA A 76 -12.93 6.28 -4.44
N THR A 77 -13.42 7.01 -5.45
CA THR A 77 -13.49 6.54 -6.83
C THR A 77 -12.31 6.96 -7.68
N GLY A 78 -11.45 7.84 -7.18
CA GLY A 78 -10.33 8.39 -7.96
C GLY A 78 -10.78 9.31 -9.10
N ARG A 79 -12.01 9.83 -9.02
CA ARG A 79 -12.56 10.76 -10.02
C ARG A 79 -12.00 12.16 -9.91
N VAL A 80 -11.27 12.44 -8.85
CA VAL A 80 -10.65 13.73 -8.55
C VAL A 80 -9.70 14.16 -9.66
N GLY A 81 -10.07 15.25 -10.35
CA GLY A 81 -9.25 15.84 -11.40
C GLY A 81 -8.95 14.93 -12.59
N THR A 82 -9.08 13.62 -12.42
CA THR A 82 -8.72 12.63 -13.45
C THR A 82 -9.80 12.51 -14.52
N ILE A 83 -11.07 12.46 -14.15
CA ILE A 83 -12.17 12.36 -15.13
C ILE A 83 -12.27 13.63 -15.98
N PRO A 84 -12.35 14.84 -15.42
CA PRO A 84 -12.38 16.04 -16.23
C PRO A 84 -11.15 16.20 -17.13
N ALA A 85 -9.96 15.82 -16.64
CA ALA A 85 -8.74 15.85 -17.44
C ALA A 85 -8.75 14.82 -18.58
N LEU A 86 -9.26 13.61 -18.33
CA LEU A 86 -9.42 12.57 -19.35
C LEU A 86 -10.48 12.98 -20.37
N GLU A 87 -11.61 13.51 -19.97
CA GLU A 87 -12.64 14.04 -20.87
C GLU A 87 -12.09 15.16 -21.77
N ALA A 88 -11.33 16.10 -21.18
CA ALA A 88 -10.70 17.16 -21.94
C ALA A 88 -9.66 16.61 -22.93
N SER A 89 -8.85 15.63 -22.52
CA SER A 89 -7.87 14.97 -23.38
C SER A 89 -8.52 14.19 -24.51
N LEU A 90 -9.55 13.41 -24.23
CA LEU A 90 -10.33 12.68 -25.23
C LEU A 90 -10.95 13.63 -26.25
N ARG A 91 -11.59 14.70 -25.78
CA ARG A 91 -12.20 15.72 -26.64
C ARG A 91 -11.17 16.40 -27.54
N GLN A 92 -9.98 16.73 -27.03
CA GLN A 92 -8.88 17.30 -27.83
C GLN A 92 -8.39 16.32 -28.91
N LEU A 93 -8.27 15.02 -28.58
CA LEU A 93 -7.85 14.00 -29.54
C LEU A 93 -8.93 13.77 -30.60
N GLU A 94 -10.21 13.80 -30.24
CA GLU A 94 -11.36 13.73 -31.18
C GLU A 94 -11.37 14.92 -32.12
N GLU A 95 -11.24 16.15 -31.61
CA GLU A 95 -11.18 17.37 -32.43
C GLU A 95 -9.97 17.39 -33.36
N ALA A 96 -8.87 16.77 -32.97
CA ALA A 96 -7.67 16.60 -33.79
C ALA A 96 -7.76 15.44 -34.78
N GLY A 97 -8.85 14.68 -34.81
CA GLY A 97 -9.05 13.53 -35.69
C GLY A 97 -8.12 12.35 -35.37
N LYS A 98 -7.65 12.25 -34.13
CA LYS A 98 -6.68 11.23 -33.67
C LYS A 98 -7.35 10.11 -32.83
N CYS A 99 -8.56 9.72 -33.19
CA CYS A 99 -9.29 8.66 -32.45
C CYS A 99 -8.66 7.27 -32.58
N ASP A 100 -7.74 7.06 -33.53
CA ASP A 100 -7.08 5.76 -33.76
C ASP A 100 -5.65 5.70 -33.18
N CYS A 101 -5.25 6.67 -32.33
CA CYS A 101 -3.95 6.65 -31.69
C CYS A 101 -3.96 5.89 -30.36
N ILE A 102 -2.81 5.40 -29.94
CA ILE A 102 -2.63 4.64 -28.70
C ILE A 102 -3.08 5.47 -27.49
N GLU A 103 -2.74 6.76 -27.49
CA GLU A 103 -3.07 7.70 -26.41
C GLU A 103 -4.59 7.85 -26.23
N TYR A 104 -5.36 7.81 -27.32
CA TYR A 104 -6.83 7.85 -27.26
C TYR A 104 -7.39 6.59 -26.61
N TYR A 105 -6.92 5.40 -27.04
CA TYR A 105 -7.37 4.14 -26.47
C TYR A 105 -7.00 3.98 -25.00
N GLU A 106 -5.81 4.42 -24.59
CA GLU A 106 -5.40 4.41 -23.20
C GLU A 106 -6.24 5.35 -22.32
N ALA A 107 -6.49 6.57 -22.81
CA ALA A 107 -7.34 7.54 -22.14
C ALA A 107 -8.80 7.05 -22.03
N GLN A 108 -9.34 6.45 -23.10
CA GLN A 108 -10.68 5.90 -23.13
C GLN A 108 -10.82 4.71 -22.17
N ALA A 109 -9.89 3.76 -22.20
CA ALA A 109 -9.88 2.61 -21.28
C ALA A 109 -9.84 3.05 -19.81
N LYS A 110 -9.04 4.07 -19.50
CA LYS A 110 -8.94 4.64 -18.16
C LYS A 110 -10.23 5.36 -17.77
N PHE A 111 -10.83 6.12 -18.67
CA PHE A 111 -12.12 6.78 -18.45
C PHE A 111 -13.22 5.77 -18.17
N ASP A 112 -13.33 4.72 -18.99
CA ASP A 112 -14.33 3.66 -18.84
C ASP A 112 -14.16 2.91 -17.51
N SER A 113 -12.93 2.61 -17.12
CA SER A 113 -12.64 1.95 -15.85
C SER A 113 -13.04 2.78 -14.62
N LEU A 114 -12.89 4.10 -14.69
CA LEU A 114 -13.27 5.02 -13.62
C LEU A 114 -14.79 5.30 -13.59
N ASN A 115 -15.47 5.16 -14.72
CA ASN A 115 -16.93 5.32 -14.84
C ASN A 115 -17.71 4.01 -14.68
N ASP A 116 -17.05 2.91 -14.33
CA ASP A 116 -17.75 1.64 -14.09
C ASP A 116 -18.68 1.76 -12.86
N PRO A 117 -19.99 1.57 -13.02
CA PRO A 117 -20.94 1.55 -11.89
C PRO A 117 -20.60 0.48 -10.84
N GLN A 118 -19.97 -0.62 -11.23
CA GLN A 118 -19.52 -1.65 -10.31
C GLN A 118 -18.37 -1.16 -9.43
N PHE A 119 -17.47 -0.32 -9.96
CA PHE A 119 -16.40 0.28 -9.19
C PHE A 119 -16.95 1.25 -8.14
N GLU A 120 -17.94 2.07 -8.49
CA GLU A 120 -18.60 2.95 -7.53
C GLU A 120 -19.30 2.15 -6.40
N ALA A 121 -19.97 1.07 -6.74
CA ALA A 121 -20.60 0.20 -5.74
C ALA A 121 -19.56 -0.46 -4.82
N LYS A 122 -18.42 -0.87 -5.36
CA LYS A 122 -17.28 -1.37 -4.56
C LYS A 122 -16.73 -0.29 -3.64
N ALA A 123 -16.50 0.92 -4.13
CA ALA A 123 -16.01 2.05 -3.35
C ALA A 123 -16.97 2.38 -2.18
N LYS A 124 -18.28 2.43 -2.43
CA LYS A 124 -19.31 2.59 -1.37
C LYS A 124 -19.21 1.51 -0.31
N LYS A 125 -19.08 0.25 -0.72
CA LYS A 125 -18.92 -0.87 0.22
C LYS A 125 -17.65 -0.73 1.08
N MET A 126 -16.53 -0.30 0.50
CA MET A 126 -15.29 -0.06 1.23
C MET A 126 -15.43 1.12 2.20
N LEU A 127 -16.04 2.21 1.77
CA LEU A 127 -16.32 3.37 2.61
C LEU A 127 -17.17 2.99 3.83
N HIS A 128 -18.27 2.26 3.63
CA HIS A 128 -19.10 1.77 4.74
C HIS A 128 -18.31 0.92 5.73
N GLY A 129 -17.49 -0.01 5.22
CA GLY A 129 -16.63 -0.84 6.06
C GLY A 129 -15.62 -0.04 6.88
N LEU A 130 -15.15 1.08 6.36
CA LEU A 130 -14.23 1.99 7.04
C LEU A 130 -14.93 3.07 7.89
N GLY A 131 -16.25 2.94 8.10
CA GLY A 131 -17.02 3.75 9.04
C GLY A 131 -17.72 4.97 8.46
N PHE A 132 -17.70 5.16 7.13
CA PHE A 132 -18.47 6.23 6.50
C PHE A 132 -19.95 5.88 6.40
N SER A 133 -20.83 6.84 6.67
CA SER A 133 -22.25 6.79 6.32
C SER A 133 -22.50 7.47 4.98
N GLU A 134 -23.66 7.24 4.38
CA GLU A 134 -24.03 7.86 3.10
C GLU A 134 -24.01 9.40 3.14
N GLU A 135 -24.32 9.99 4.30
CA GLU A 135 -24.26 11.43 4.51
C GLU A 135 -22.86 12.04 4.34
N HIS A 136 -21.81 11.21 4.44
CA HIS A 136 -20.43 11.65 4.26
C HIS A 136 -20.01 11.67 2.78
N PHE A 137 -20.69 10.94 1.91
CA PHE A 137 -20.20 10.70 0.54
C PHE A 137 -20.11 11.98 -0.31
N ASP A 138 -21.09 12.87 -0.15
CA ASP A 138 -21.16 14.13 -0.88
C ASP A 138 -20.50 15.31 -0.15
N ARG A 139 -19.90 15.07 1.03
CA ARG A 139 -19.18 16.10 1.76
C ARG A 139 -17.82 16.36 1.11
N PRO A 140 -17.37 17.62 1.07
CA PRO A 140 -16.00 17.95 0.70
C PRO A 140 -15.00 17.24 1.62
N ALA A 141 -13.99 16.61 1.05
CA ALA A 141 -12.97 15.92 1.83
C ALA A 141 -12.13 16.89 2.67
N SER A 142 -12.04 18.16 2.25
CA SER A 142 -11.41 19.24 3.01
C SER A 142 -12.08 19.52 4.36
N ASP A 143 -13.37 19.20 4.52
CA ASP A 143 -14.10 19.36 5.78
C ASP A 143 -13.81 18.23 6.78
N LEU A 144 -13.09 17.19 6.36
CA LEU A 144 -12.79 16.03 7.17
C LEU A 144 -11.41 16.14 7.83
N SER A 145 -11.24 15.43 8.95
CA SER A 145 -9.89 15.29 9.51
C SER A 145 -9.00 14.43 8.60
N GLY A 146 -7.68 14.63 8.68
CA GLY A 146 -6.71 13.85 7.89
C GLY A 146 -6.89 12.32 8.01
N GLY A 147 -7.32 11.83 9.18
CA GLY A 147 -7.62 10.43 9.39
C GLY A 147 -8.81 9.92 8.55
N TRP A 148 -9.84 10.71 8.39
CA TRP A 148 -10.97 10.38 7.52
C TRP A 148 -10.59 10.43 6.04
N VAL A 149 -9.76 11.39 5.65
CA VAL A 149 -9.21 11.45 4.30
C VAL A 149 -8.39 10.21 3.98
N MET A 150 -7.54 9.77 4.91
CA MET A 150 -6.77 8.52 4.76
C MET A 150 -7.67 7.29 4.61
N ARG A 151 -8.78 7.22 5.34
CA ARG A 151 -9.77 6.14 5.17
C ARG A 151 -10.41 6.17 3.78
N ALA A 152 -10.70 7.35 3.22
CA ALA A 152 -11.24 7.47 1.85
C ALA A 152 -10.20 6.98 0.80
N HIS A 153 -8.93 7.32 0.94
CA HIS A 153 -7.85 6.77 0.11
C HIS A 153 -7.70 5.26 0.27
N LEU A 154 -7.79 4.75 1.49
CA LEU A 154 -7.78 3.31 1.74
C LEU A 154 -8.98 2.64 1.05
N ALA A 155 -10.19 3.21 1.14
CA ALA A 155 -11.37 2.71 0.45
C ALA A 155 -11.15 2.59 -1.06
N ARG A 156 -10.54 3.61 -1.67
CA ARG A 156 -10.16 3.59 -3.10
C ARG A 156 -9.24 2.42 -3.42
N LEU A 157 -8.16 2.26 -2.65
CA LEU A 157 -7.19 1.18 -2.86
C LEU A 157 -7.83 -0.21 -2.77
N LEU A 158 -8.69 -0.41 -1.78
CA LEU A 158 -9.38 -1.68 -1.59
C LEU A 158 -10.41 -1.94 -2.70
N ALA A 159 -11.07 -0.89 -3.21
CA ALA A 159 -12.00 -1.00 -4.34
C ALA A 159 -11.29 -1.36 -5.66
N MET A 160 -10.06 -0.90 -5.85
CA MET A 160 -9.23 -1.23 -7.02
C MET A 160 -8.78 -2.69 -7.05
N GLN A 161 -8.76 -3.38 -5.93
CA GLN A 161 -8.36 -4.79 -5.80
C GLN A 161 -7.00 -5.08 -6.46
N PRO A 162 -5.90 -4.40 -6.08
CA PRO A 162 -4.59 -4.60 -6.68
C PRO A 162 -4.04 -6.00 -6.36
N ASP A 163 -3.09 -6.48 -7.19
CA ASP A 163 -2.40 -7.76 -6.96
C ASP A 163 -1.41 -7.69 -5.80
N LEU A 164 -0.79 -6.53 -5.60
CA LEU A 164 0.07 -6.20 -4.45
C LEU A 164 -0.45 -4.95 -3.75
N LEU A 165 -0.80 -5.10 -2.48
CA LEU A 165 -1.21 -4.01 -1.60
C LEU A 165 -0.06 -3.65 -0.66
N MET A 166 0.46 -2.44 -0.80
CA MET A 166 1.54 -1.89 0.04
C MET A 166 0.95 -0.86 1.00
N LEU A 167 1.13 -1.09 2.30
CA LEU A 167 0.50 -0.32 3.36
C LEU A 167 1.56 0.21 4.34
N ASP A 168 1.65 1.53 4.48
CA ASP A 168 2.53 2.17 5.45
C ASP A 168 1.70 2.74 6.60
N GLU A 169 1.75 2.10 7.78
CA GLU A 169 1.02 2.43 9.01
C GLU A 169 -0.50 2.62 8.82
N PRO A 170 -1.21 1.66 8.17
CA PRO A 170 -2.63 1.84 7.84
C PRO A 170 -3.55 1.91 9.05
N THR A 171 -3.09 1.45 10.21
CA THR A 171 -3.88 1.37 11.45
C THR A 171 -4.00 2.70 12.18
N ASN A 172 -3.09 3.67 11.94
CA ASN A 172 -3.02 4.92 12.68
C ASN A 172 -4.30 5.78 12.61
N HIS A 173 -5.10 5.60 11.57
CA HIS A 173 -6.27 6.42 11.29
C HIS A 173 -7.59 5.64 11.41
N LEU A 174 -7.53 4.37 11.86
CA LEU A 174 -8.71 3.52 12.01
C LEU A 174 -9.14 3.46 13.47
N ASP A 175 -10.44 3.63 13.71
CA ASP A 175 -11.02 3.24 14.98
C ASP A 175 -11.16 1.71 15.07
N LEU A 176 -11.50 1.20 16.24
CA LEU A 176 -11.56 -0.24 16.47
C LEU A 176 -12.53 -0.96 15.51
N SER A 177 -13.65 -0.35 15.18
CA SER A 177 -14.66 -0.95 14.28
C SER A 177 -14.12 -1.07 12.85
N ALA A 178 -13.55 0.01 12.31
CA ALA A 178 -12.93 0.03 11.00
C ALA A 178 -11.71 -0.91 10.93
N LEU A 179 -10.92 -0.97 12.01
CA LEU A 179 -9.75 -1.85 12.11
C LEU A 179 -10.17 -3.33 12.04
N LEU A 180 -11.17 -3.75 12.81
CA LEU A 180 -11.66 -5.12 12.80
C LEU A 180 -12.25 -5.50 11.44
N TRP A 181 -13.02 -4.61 10.84
CA TRP A 181 -13.53 -4.82 9.49
C TRP A 181 -12.38 -4.95 8.45
N PHE A 182 -11.38 -4.08 8.55
CA PHE A 182 -10.23 -4.11 7.65
C PHE A 182 -9.40 -5.39 7.78
N GLN A 183 -9.22 -5.88 9.02
CA GLN A 183 -8.58 -7.17 9.27
C GLN A 183 -9.31 -8.31 8.57
N GLU A 184 -10.63 -8.41 8.74
CA GLU A 184 -11.44 -9.44 8.11
C GLU A 184 -11.43 -9.30 6.57
N TYR A 185 -11.49 -8.08 6.07
CA TYR A 185 -11.37 -7.84 4.64
C TYR A 185 -10.04 -8.39 4.09
N LEU A 186 -8.89 -8.03 4.68
CA LEU A 186 -7.59 -8.50 4.23
C LEU A 186 -7.43 -10.03 4.29
N LYS A 187 -8.04 -10.70 5.27
CA LYS A 187 -8.02 -12.16 5.35
C LYS A 187 -8.74 -12.85 4.19
N THR A 188 -9.78 -12.21 3.65
CA THR A 188 -10.58 -12.75 2.55
C THR A 188 -10.00 -12.47 1.16
N GLN A 189 -9.05 -11.53 1.07
CA GLN A 189 -8.44 -11.17 -0.21
C GLN A 189 -7.33 -12.13 -0.60
N SER A 190 -7.20 -12.35 -1.90
CA SER A 190 -6.12 -13.17 -2.50
C SER A 190 -4.90 -12.36 -2.91
N CYS A 191 -4.93 -11.03 -2.80
CA CYS A 191 -3.79 -10.17 -3.13
C CYS A 191 -2.61 -10.40 -2.17
N ALA A 192 -1.40 -10.13 -2.65
CA ALA A 192 -0.24 -10.02 -1.77
C ALA A 192 -0.32 -8.74 -0.95
N VAL A 193 0.11 -8.79 0.31
CA VAL A 193 0.13 -7.62 1.20
C VAL A 193 1.53 -7.43 1.77
N LEU A 194 2.11 -6.25 1.55
CA LEU A 194 3.34 -5.80 2.19
C LEU A 194 3.01 -4.67 3.16
N LEU A 195 3.22 -4.92 4.45
CA LEU A 195 2.73 -4.08 5.54
C LEU A 195 3.87 -3.56 6.40
N ILE A 196 3.89 -2.25 6.64
CA ILE A 196 4.64 -1.63 7.74
C ILE A 196 3.61 -1.23 8.79
N SER A 197 3.74 -1.71 10.02
CA SER A 197 2.88 -1.31 11.14
C SER A 197 3.59 -1.46 12.48
N HIS A 198 3.14 -0.67 13.45
CA HIS A 198 3.51 -0.80 14.86
C HIS A 198 2.42 -1.52 15.68
N ASP A 199 1.27 -1.80 15.11
CA ASP A 199 0.18 -2.53 15.77
C ASP A 199 0.44 -4.05 15.73
N ARG A 200 0.86 -4.58 16.88
CA ARG A 200 1.19 -6.00 17.04
C ARG A 200 -0.02 -6.91 16.83
N GLN A 201 -1.19 -6.53 17.35
CA GLN A 201 -2.39 -7.36 17.28
C GLN A 201 -2.87 -7.44 15.83
N PHE A 202 -2.81 -6.32 15.11
CA PHE A 202 -3.11 -6.27 13.69
C PHE A 202 -2.16 -7.16 12.89
N MET A 203 -0.84 -7.04 13.10
CA MET A 203 0.14 -7.88 12.41
C MET A 203 -0.05 -9.36 12.71
N ASP A 204 -0.26 -9.74 13.98
CA ASP A 204 -0.49 -11.14 14.36
C ASP A 204 -1.71 -11.77 13.69
N SER A 205 -2.72 -10.97 13.42
CA SER A 205 -3.96 -11.47 12.81
C SER A 205 -3.86 -11.72 11.30
N ILE A 206 -2.89 -11.09 10.63
CA ILE A 206 -2.81 -11.06 9.16
C ILE A 206 -1.51 -11.66 8.63
N VAL A 207 -0.38 -11.37 9.27
CA VAL A 207 0.96 -11.64 8.75
C VAL A 207 1.32 -13.11 8.86
N GLN A 208 1.98 -13.64 7.81
CA GLN A 208 2.45 -15.01 7.70
C GLN A 208 3.97 -15.11 7.56
N LYS A 209 4.62 -13.95 7.34
CA LYS A 209 6.06 -13.83 7.14
C LYS A 209 6.52 -12.45 7.55
N VAL A 210 7.67 -12.34 8.16
CA VAL A 210 8.24 -11.04 8.55
C VAL A 210 9.60 -10.87 7.87
N PHE A 211 9.79 -9.73 7.23
CA PHE A 211 11.10 -9.25 6.81
C PHE A 211 11.58 -8.20 7.80
N GLU A 212 12.78 -8.40 8.33
CA GLU A 212 13.40 -7.51 9.30
C GLU A 212 14.63 -6.84 8.74
N PHE A 213 14.66 -5.51 8.75
CA PHE A 213 15.89 -4.77 8.55
C PHE A 213 16.75 -4.83 9.80
N SER A 214 17.90 -5.49 9.69
CA SER A 214 18.91 -5.60 10.76
C SER A 214 20.30 -5.44 10.16
N ASN A 215 21.10 -4.51 10.71
CA ASN A 215 22.48 -4.25 10.28
C ASN A 215 22.61 -4.10 8.74
N LYS A 216 21.76 -3.29 8.13
CA LYS A 216 21.69 -3.03 6.67
C LYS A 216 21.32 -4.25 5.82
N ARG A 217 20.92 -5.35 6.41
CA ARG A 217 20.47 -6.58 5.73
C ARG A 217 18.99 -6.81 5.98
N LEU A 218 18.39 -7.61 5.13
CA LEU A 218 17.00 -8.04 5.27
C LEU A 218 16.98 -9.51 5.70
N LEU A 219 16.48 -9.76 6.89
CA LEU A 219 16.30 -11.11 7.43
C LEU A 219 14.86 -11.57 7.21
N SER A 220 14.67 -12.81 6.84
CA SER A 220 13.35 -13.42 6.62
C SER A 220 13.00 -14.38 7.76
N TRP A 221 11.81 -14.18 8.34
CA TRP A 221 11.26 -14.96 9.43
C TRP A 221 9.90 -15.52 9.01
N LYS A 222 9.66 -16.80 9.24
CA LYS A 222 8.36 -17.44 8.95
C LYS A 222 7.44 -17.31 10.14
N GLY A 223 6.14 -17.16 9.87
CA GLY A 223 5.11 -17.07 10.88
C GLY A 223 4.58 -15.66 11.10
N ASN A 224 3.71 -15.51 12.10
CA ASN A 224 3.14 -14.23 12.49
C ASN A 224 4.15 -13.39 13.28
N PHE A 225 3.73 -12.21 13.71
CA PHE A 225 4.64 -11.27 14.40
C PHE A 225 5.10 -11.79 15.77
N SER A 226 4.22 -12.44 16.54
CA SER A 226 4.57 -13.06 17.82
C SER A 226 5.58 -14.21 17.67
N GLU A 227 5.41 -15.05 16.67
CA GLU A 227 6.35 -16.12 16.34
C GLU A 227 7.72 -15.56 15.91
N TYR A 228 7.74 -14.49 15.13
CA TYR A 228 8.95 -13.76 14.79
C TYR A 228 9.69 -13.27 16.05
N GLU A 229 8.98 -12.63 17.00
CA GLU A 229 9.60 -12.14 18.25
C GLU A 229 10.25 -13.28 19.07
N ILE A 230 9.61 -14.44 19.12
CA ILE A 230 10.16 -15.62 19.79
C ILE A 230 11.43 -16.11 19.08
N GLN A 231 11.35 -16.33 17.76
CA GLN A 231 12.49 -16.79 16.95
C GLN A 231 13.68 -15.83 17.04
N LYS A 232 13.43 -14.53 17.02
CA LYS A 232 14.47 -13.49 17.17
C LYS A 232 15.15 -13.56 18.53
N LYS A 233 14.39 -13.73 19.62
CA LYS A 233 14.95 -13.89 20.96
C LYS A 233 15.82 -15.13 21.07
N GLU A 234 15.38 -16.25 20.53
CA GLU A 234 16.14 -17.50 20.51
C GLU A 234 17.44 -17.38 19.69
N ALA A 235 17.37 -16.71 18.52
CA ALA A 235 18.55 -16.44 17.70
C ALA A 235 19.57 -15.60 18.46
N PHE A 236 19.12 -14.54 19.13
CA PHE A 236 19.98 -13.67 19.93
C PHE A 236 20.67 -14.42 21.10
N ILE A 237 19.95 -15.32 21.79
CA ILE A 237 20.51 -16.15 22.87
C ILE A 237 21.56 -17.10 22.31
N ARG A 238 21.30 -17.75 21.18
CA ARG A 238 22.27 -18.65 20.53
C ARG A 238 23.56 -17.94 20.13
N ASP A 239 23.42 -16.78 19.49
CA ASP A 239 24.56 -15.98 19.03
C ASP A 239 25.39 -15.47 20.23
N SER A 240 24.73 -15.03 21.30
CA SER A 240 25.38 -14.58 22.53
C SER A 240 26.13 -15.71 23.23
N ALA A 241 25.59 -16.94 23.23
CA ALA A 241 26.24 -18.11 23.79
C ALA A 241 27.45 -18.55 22.95
N ALA A 242 27.30 -18.51 21.60
CA ALA A 242 28.41 -18.82 20.70
C ALA A 242 29.60 -17.85 20.88
N TYR A 243 29.29 -16.55 21.03
CA TYR A 243 30.32 -15.53 21.25
C TYR A 243 31.08 -15.73 22.57
N LYS A 244 30.38 -16.13 23.67
CA LYS A 244 31.01 -16.43 24.96
C LYS A 244 31.89 -17.68 24.94
N ASN A 245 31.61 -18.64 24.07
CA ASN A 245 32.38 -19.87 23.94
C ASN A 245 33.62 -19.71 23.03
N GLN A 246 33.78 -18.57 22.35
CA GLN A 246 34.95 -18.26 21.52
C GLN A 246 35.97 -17.36 22.21
N GLN A 247 35.68 -16.86 23.42
CA GLN A 247 36.61 -16.15 24.29
C GLN A 247 37.19 -17.12 25.35
#